data_795b20dcea5dc660df1bec8f1dfaaa75
#
_entry.id   795b20dcea5dc660df1bec8f1dfaaa75
#
_cell.length_a   1.000
_cell.length_b   1.000
_cell.length_c   1.000
_cell.angle_alpha   90.00
_cell.angle_beta   90.00
_cell.angle_gamma   90.00
#
_symmetry.space_group_name_H-M   'P 1'
#
loop_
_entity.id
_entity.type
_entity.pdbx_description
1 polymer ?
#
loop_
_entity_poly.entity_id
_entity_poly.type
_entity_poly.pdbx_seq_one_letter_code
_entity_poly.pdbx_strand_id
1 'polypeptide(L)'
;MKILVIGDSCTDIFIYGGCQRMCPEAPIPVFEPSKTVTNDGMAGNVVRNLKALGVSDVDIITNREQITKTRYVEDKSNQMLLRVDSNDRVSNSFNPSKIDFESYDAVVVADYDKGFLTYKDIDLIGKKSKLSFIDTKKVVDHNYFEDFTFVKMNEVEWDRCVDKGANY
;
A
#
# COMPACT_ATOMS: atom_id res chain seq x y z
N MET A 1 3.73 20.29 11.70
CA MET A 1 2.62 19.59 10.99
C MET A 1 2.69 18.13 11.39
N LYS A 2 1.62 17.62 11.98
CA LYS A 2 1.50 16.24 12.42
C LYS A 2 0.58 15.48 11.46
N ILE A 3 1.08 14.42 10.83
CA ILE A 3 0.34 13.63 9.84
C ILE A 3 0.11 12.22 10.34
N LEU A 4 -1.10 11.71 10.14
CA LEU A 4 -1.44 10.32 10.35
C LEU A 4 -1.54 9.60 9.01
N VAL A 5 -0.82 8.49 8.84
CA VAL A 5 -0.96 7.58 7.71
C VAL A 5 -1.72 6.35 8.19
N ILE A 6 -2.79 5.97 7.47
CA ILE A 6 -3.62 4.80 7.78
C ILE A 6 -3.72 3.92 6.54
N GLY A 7 -3.48 2.63 6.67
CA GLY A 7 -3.66 1.71 5.53
C GLY A 7 -2.88 0.42 5.62
N ASP A 8 -2.92 -0.35 4.54
CA ASP A 8 -2.16 -1.59 4.45
C ASP A 8 -0.66 -1.30 4.34
N SER A 9 0.18 -2.06 5.05
CA SER A 9 1.63 -2.03 4.93
C SER A 9 2.17 -3.39 4.52
N CYS A 10 3.28 -3.40 3.80
CA CYS A 10 4.02 -4.61 3.48
C CYS A 10 5.53 -4.37 3.57
N THR A 11 6.28 -5.47 3.53
CA THR A 11 7.73 -5.44 3.34
C THR A 11 8.02 -5.81 1.89
N ASP A 12 8.64 -4.88 1.15
CA ASP A 12 9.17 -5.13 -0.19
C ASP A 12 10.60 -5.67 -0.08
N ILE A 13 10.82 -6.91 -0.53
CA ILE A 13 12.10 -7.60 -0.50
C ILE A 13 12.60 -7.74 -1.95
N PHE A 14 13.78 -7.22 -2.23
CA PHE A 14 14.45 -7.37 -3.51
C PHE A 14 15.65 -8.28 -3.32
N ILE A 15 15.63 -9.45 -3.96
CA ILE A 15 16.73 -10.40 -3.97
C ILE A 15 17.38 -10.30 -5.35
N TYR A 16 18.56 -9.70 -5.38
CA TYR A 16 19.37 -9.59 -6.58
C TYR A 16 20.24 -10.82 -6.74
N GLY A 17 20.51 -11.22 -7.98
CA GLY A 17 21.32 -12.38 -8.28
C GLY A 17 21.43 -12.68 -9.77
N GLY A 18 21.94 -13.83 -10.14
CA GLY A 18 22.12 -14.24 -11.52
C GLY A 18 21.57 -15.62 -11.84
N CYS A 19 21.28 -15.86 -13.10
CA CYS A 19 20.87 -17.16 -13.65
C CYS A 19 21.93 -17.61 -14.66
N GLN A 20 22.97 -18.34 -14.20
CA GLN A 20 24.10 -18.73 -15.03
C GLN A 20 24.02 -20.18 -15.57
N ARG A 21 23.12 -20.98 -15.02
CA ARG A 21 22.95 -22.39 -15.42
C ARG A 21 21.49 -22.82 -15.37
N MET A 22 21.20 -23.88 -16.10
CA MET A 22 19.90 -24.55 -16.03
C MET A 22 19.89 -25.59 -14.93
N CYS A 23 18.71 -25.81 -14.35
CA CYS A 23 18.49 -26.87 -13.37
C CYS A 23 18.55 -28.25 -14.08
N PRO A 24 19.25 -29.26 -13.52
CA PRO A 24 19.27 -30.58 -14.12
C PRO A 24 17.94 -31.34 -13.97
N GLU A 25 17.11 -30.96 -13.02
CA GLU A 25 15.84 -31.63 -12.71
C GLU A 25 14.66 -31.13 -13.55
N ALA A 26 14.75 -29.90 -14.12
CA ALA A 26 13.70 -29.29 -14.89
C ALA A 26 14.28 -28.20 -15.82
N PRO A 27 13.61 -27.83 -16.95
CA PRO A 27 14.07 -26.80 -17.85
C PRO A 27 13.83 -25.37 -17.30
N ILE A 28 14.35 -25.10 -16.12
CA ILE A 28 14.26 -23.82 -15.44
C ILE A 28 15.67 -23.29 -15.08
N PRO A 29 15.88 -21.97 -15.04
CA PRO A 29 17.14 -21.39 -14.59
C PRO A 29 17.33 -21.57 -13.08
N VAL A 30 18.59 -21.77 -12.66
CA VAL A 30 18.97 -21.71 -11.27
C VAL A 30 19.34 -20.27 -10.93
N PHE A 31 18.59 -19.67 -10.02
CA PHE A 31 18.88 -18.34 -9.52
C PHE A 31 19.85 -18.41 -8.33
N GLU A 32 20.94 -17.70 -8.42
CA GLU A 32 21.97 -17.63 -7.38
C GLU A 32 21.94 -16.22 -6.76
N PRO A 33 21.43 -16.06 -5.52
CA PRO A 33 21.30 -14.73 -4.90
C PRO A 33 22.66 -14.16 -4.52
N SER A 34 22.84 -12.86 -4.73
CA SER A 34 24.04 -12.08 -4.40
C SER A 34 23.80 -11.06 -3.29
N LYS A 35 22.63 -10.40 -3.32
CA LYS A 35 22.30 -9.28 -2.42
C LYS A 35 20.82 -9.26 -2.12
N THR A 36 20.45 -8.89 -0.89
CA THR A 36 19.06 -8.62 -0.49
C THR A 36 18.90 -7.17 -0.03
N VAL A 37 17.86 -6.51 -0.50
CA VAL A 37 17.45 -5.17 -0.07
C VAL A 37 16.01 -5.23 0.38
N THR A 38 15.72 -4.61 1.54
CA THR A 38 14.38 -4.57 2.12
C THR A 38 13.92 -3.13 2.27
N ASN A 39 12.69 -2.86 1.89
CA ASN A 39 12.07 -1.55 2.02
C ASN A 39 10.66 -1.68 2.60
N ASP A 40 10.22 -0.60 3.26
CA ASP A 40 8.82 -0.46 3.63
C ASP A 40 7.98 -0.21 2.36
N GLY A 41 6.90 -0.95 2.20
CA GLY A 41 5.96 -0.83 1.10
C GLY A 41 4.60 -0.29 1.54
N MET A 42 3.74 0.07 0.58
CA MET A 42 2.37 0.56 0.80
C MET A 42 2.34 1.77 1.75
N ALA A 43 1.55 1.74 2.85
CA ALA A 43 1.48 2.82 3.83
C ALA A 43 2.86 3.14 4.47
N GLY A 44 3.71 2.14 4.69
CA GLY A 44 5.08 2.34 5.15
C GLY A 44 5.93 3.16 4.17
N ASN A 45 5.76 2.95 2.88
CA ASN A 45 6.41 3.77 1.85
C ASN A 45 5.90 5.23 1.86
N VAL A 46 4.62 5.45 2.12
CA VAL A 46 4.05 6.81 2.27
C VAL A 46 4.72 7.54 3.43
N VAL A 47 4.86 6.89 4.58
CA VAL A 47 5.58 7.45 5.74
C VAL A 47 7.01 7.82 5.39
N ARG A 48 7.73 6.92 4.71
CA ARG A 48 9.11 7.19 4.27
C ARG A 48 9.20 8.40 3.34
N ASN A 49 8.27 8.51 2.40
CA ASN A 49 8.23 9.64 1.46
C ASN A 49 7.91 10.96 2.18
N LEU A 50 6.95 10.98 3.10
CA LEU A 50 6.64 12.17 3.90
C LEU A 50 7.86 12.63 4.72
N LYS A 51 8.56 11.69 5.36
CA LYS A 51 9.80 12.00 6.09
C LYS A 51 10.90 12.54 5.18
N ALA A 52 11.05 11.99 3.98
CA ALA A 52 12.01 12.48 2.97
C ALA A 52 11.67 13.89 2.48
N LEU A 53 10.38 14.29 2.49
CA LEU A 53 9.91 15.64 2.18
C LEU A 53 10.04 16.62 3.36
N GLY A 54 10.60 16.18 4.49
CA GLY A 54 10.86 17.02 5.66
C GLY A 54 9.74 17.04 6.70
N VAL A 55 8.72 16.20 6.58
CA VAL A 55 7.70 16.05 7.62
C VAL A 55 8.26 15.13 8.73
N SER A 56 8.59 15.72 9.88
CA SER A 56 9.21 15.00 11.00
C SER A 56 8.20 14.25 11.88
N ASP A 57 6.96 14.73 11.98
CA ASP A 57 5.93 14.19 12.87
C ASP A 57 4.90 13.40 12.05
N VAL A 58 5.16 12.10 11.86
CA VAL A 58 4.32 11.19 11.07
C VAL A 58 4.07 9.93 11.86
N ASP A 59 2.80 9.71 12.22
CA ASP A 59 2.32 8.47 12.82
C ASP A 59 1.78 7.52 11.75
N ILE A 60 1.79 6.21 12.04
CA ILE A 60 1.22 5.19 11.16
C ILE A 60 0.33 4.22 11.94
N ILE A 61 -0.83 3.90 11.36
CA ILE A 61 -1.73 2.84 11.82
C ILE A 61 -1.95 1.86 10.68
N THR A 62 -1.52 0.63 10.87
CA THR A 62 -1.48 -0.39 9.82
C THR A 62 -1.76 -1.79 10.35
N ASN A 63 -1.89 -2.77 9.44
CA ASN A 63 -2.04 -4.19 9.76
C ASN A 63 -0.92 -4.70 10.67
N ARG A 64 -1.25 -5.70 11.48
CA ARG A 64 -0.29 -6.40 12.36
C ARG A 64 0.39 -7.56 11.64
N GLU A 65 -0.33 -8.19 10.71
CA GLU A 65 0.17 -9.29 9.90
C GLU A 65 1.23 -8.79 8.92
N GLN A 66 2.29 -9.53 8.76
CA GLN A 66 3.36 -9.18 7.86
C GLN A 66 3.04 -9.64 6.42
N ILE A 67 2.67 -8.71 5.55
CA ILE A 67 2.62 -8.93 4.11
C ILE A 67 4.04 -8.80 3.56
N THR A 68 4.48 -9.73 2.72
CA THR A 68 5.77 -9.62 2.02
C THR A 68 5.59 -9.72 0.51
N LYS A 69 6.38 -8.93 -0.21
CA LYS A 69 6.46 -8.93 -1.67
C LYS A 69 7.92 -9.11 -2.08
N THR A 70 8.28 -10.36 -2.38
CA THR A 70 9.65 -10.72 -2.74
C THR A 70 9.82 -10.68 -4.25
N ARG A 71 10.80 -9.91 -4.72
CA ARG A 71 11.17 -9.79 -6.13
C ARG A 71 12.56 -10.33 -6.35
N TYR A 72 12.67 -11.28 -7.26
CA TYR A 72 13.96 -11.81 -7.73
C TYR A 72 14.36 -11.04 -8.97
N VAL A 73 15.52 -10.38 -8.89
CA VAL A 73 15.98 -9.41 -9.91
C VAL A 73 17.35 -9.84 -10.41
N GLU A 74 17.51 -9.87 -11.72
CA GLU A 74 18.80 -10.15 -12.36
C GLU A 74 19.75 -8.94 -12.19
N ASP A 75 20.96 -9.19 -11.64
CA ASP A 75 21.91 -8.15 -11.23
C ASP A 75 22.36 -7.22 -12.35
N LYS A 76 22.57 -7.74 -13.56
CA LYS A 76 23.16 -7.01 -14.68
C LYS A 76 22.13 -6.16 -15.41
N SER A 77 20.97 -6.75 -15.68
CA SER A 77 19.90 -6.13 -16.47
C SER A 77 18.89 -5.37 -15.63
N ASN A 78 18.87 -5.58 -14.30
CA ASN A 78 17.80 -5.15 -13.39
C ASN A 78 16.41 -5.67 -13.80
N GLN A 79 16.36 -6.76 -14.56
CA GLN A 79 15.10 -7.37 -14.97
C GLN A 79 14.52 -8.19 -13.82
N MET A 80 13.25 -7.97 -13.51
CA MET A 80 12.51 -8.81 -12.57
C MET A 80 12.21 -10.16 -13.21
N LEU A 81 12.67 -11.25 -12.58
CA LEU A 81 12.51 -12.63 -13.04
C LEU A 81 11.26 -13.28 -12.43
N LEU A 82 11.00 -13.01 -11.17
CA LEU A 82 9.89 -13.59 -10.42
C LEU A 82 9.47 -12.64 -9.30
N ARG A 83 8.19 -12.62 -9.01
CA ARG A 83 7.64 -12.01 -7.78
C ARG A 83 6.84 -13.03 -7.01
N VAL A 84 7.06 -13.08 -5.70
CA VAL A 84 6.32 -13.93 -4.76
C VAL A 84 5.66 -13.02 -3.73
N ASP A 85 4.33 -13.08 -3.67
CA ASP A 85 3.54 -12.36 -2.67
C ASP A 85 3.11 -13.37 -1.59
N SER A 86 3.40 -13.04 -0.32
CA SER A 86 3.04 -13.88 0.82
C SER A 86 2.19 -13.10 1.80
N ASN A 87 1.19 -13.78 2.37
CA ASN A 87 0.21 -13.20 3.31
C ASN A 87 -0.50 -11.95 2.73
N ASP A 88 -0.86 -11.99 1.45
CA ASP A 88 -1.41 -10.84 0.71
C ASP A 88 -2.85 -10.45 1.11
N ARG A 89 -3.33 -10.96 2.24
CA ARG A 89 -4.58 -10.64 2.91
C ARG A 89 -4.37 -10.56 4.41
N VAL A 90 -5.04 -9.59 5.04
CA VAL A 90 -4.96 -9.36 6.48
C VAL A 90 -6.36 -9.22 7.06
N SER A 91 -6.46 -9.38 8.39
CA SER A 91 -7.70 -9.18 9.11
C SER A 91 -7.98 -7.69 9.31
N ASN A 92 -9.25 -7.28 9.28
CA ASN A 92 -9.62 -5.95 9.72
C ASN A 92 -9.31 -5.83 11.23
N SER A 93 -8.34 -5.01 11.56
CA SER A 93 -7.94 -4.71 12.94
C SER A 93 -7.94 -3.22 13.23
N PHE A 94 -8.45 -2.41 12.31
CA PHE A 94 -8.58 -0.98 12.48
C PHE A 94 -9.58 -0.66 13.60
N ASN A 95 -9.19 0.23 14.49
CA ASN A 95 -10.05 0.66 15.58
C ASN A 95 -10.07 2.19 15.70
N PRO A 96 -11.05 2.84 15.07
CA PRO A 96 -11.12 4.30 15.03
C PRO A 96 -11.37 4.94 16.39
N SER A 97 -11.96 4.20 17.38
CA SER A 97 -12.23 4.75 18.70
C SER A 97 -10.97 5.07 19.53
N LYS A 98 -9.82 4.56 19.09
CA LYS A 98 -8.52 4.81 19.72
C LYS A 98 -7.75 5.98 19.09
N ILE A 99 -8.35 6.67 18.11
CA ILE A 99 -7.70 7.70 17.35
C ILE A 99 -8.35 9.05 17.66
N ASP A 100 -7.54 9.98 18.14
CA ASP A 100 -7.91 11.38 18.21
C ASP A 100 -7.56 12.06 16.89
N PHE A 101 -8.50 12.04 15.94
CA PHE A 101 -8.32 12.66 14.62
C PHE A 101 -8.09 14.17 14.70
N GLU A 102 -8.61 14.83 15.71
CA GLU A 102 -8.46 16.27 15.93
C GLU A 102 -7.01 16.68 16.21
N SER A 103 -6.20 15.75 16.74
CA SER A 103 -4.78 15.99 17.02
C SER A 103 -3.87 16.01 15.78
N TYR A 104 -4.40 15.64 14.60
CA TYR A 104 -3.64 15.60 13.37
C TYR A 104 -4.02 16.77 12.44
N ASP A 105 -3.00 17.34 11.81
CA ASP A 105 -3.19 18.39 10.78
C ASP A 105 -3.71 17.80 9.47
N ALA A 106 -3.30 16.55 9.16
CA ALA A 106 -3.76 15.82 7.97
C ALA A 106 -3.78 14.30 8.21
N VAL A 107 -4.66 13.61 7.47
CA VAL A 107 -4.73 12.14 7.43
C VAL A 107 -4.55 11.66 5.99
N VAL A 108 -3.68 10.67 5.80
CA VAL A 108 -3.43 10.02 4.51
C VAL A 108 -3.87 8.58 4.58
N VAL A 109 -4.85 8.20 3.77
CA VAL A 109 -5.31 6.81 3.63
C VAL A 109 -4.60 6.18 2.44
N ALA A 110 -3.86 5.08 2.70
CA ALA A 110 -3.15 4.27 1.71
C ALA A 110 -3.74 2.84 1.73
N ASP A 111 -4.88 2.67 1.08
CA ASP A 111 -5.64 1.42 1.08
C ASP A 111 -5.35 0.59 -0.17
N TYR A 112 -4.62 -0.50 0.01
CA TYR A 112 -4.29 -1.46 -1.05
C TYR A 112 -5.29 -2.63 -1.13
N ASP A 113 -6.43 -2.51 -0.46
CA ASP A 113 -7.50 -3.51 -0.41
C ASP A 113 -7.01 -4.89 0.05
N LYS A 114 -6.11 -4.91 1.05
CA LYS A 114 -5.61 -6.16 1.63
C LYS A 114 -6.48 -6.67 2.79
N GLY A 115 -7.40 -5.84 3.27
CA GLY A 115 -8.37 -6.19 4.30
C GLY A 115 -8.25 -5.40 5.59
N PHE A 116 -7.22 -4.58 5.78
CA PHE A 116 -7.03 -3.79 6.99
C PHE A 116 -8.17 -2.80 7.23
N LEU A 117 -8.64 -2.10 6.19
CA LEU A 117 -9.75 -1.16 6.23
C LEU A 117 -10.99 -1.71 5.53
N THR A 118 -12.15 -1.51 6.15
CA THR A 118 -13.46 -1.70 5.50
C THR A 118 -13.92 -0.41 4.83
N TYR A 119 -14.96 -0.48 4.00
CA TYR A 119 -15.61 0.71 3.43
C TYR A 119 -16.10 1.69 4.51
N LYS A 120 -16.68 1.15 5.62
CA LYS A 120 -17.15 1.97 6.75
C LYS A 120 -16.02 2.69 7.47
N ASP A 121 -14.85 2.05 7.56
CA ASP A 121 -13.67 2.66 8.17
C ASP A 121 -13.20 3.86 7.35
N ILE A 122 -13.15 3.71 6.02
CA ILE A 122 -12.72 4.77 5.09
C ILE A 122 -13.68 5.96 5.17
N ASP A 123 -15.00 5.71 5.09
CA ASP A 123 -16.03 6.74 5.24
C ASP A 123 -15.88 7.51 6.57
N LEU A 124 -15.68 6.79 7.66
CA LEU A 124 -15.47 7.41 8.97
C LEU A 124 -14.20 8.26 9.03
N ILE A 125 -13.11 7.80 8.41
CA ILE A 125 -11.85 8.54 8.36
C ILE A 125 -12.05 9.87 7.61
N GLY A 126 -12.72 9.85 6.45
CA GLY A 126 -13.05 11.06 5.68
C GLY A 126 -13.80 12.08 6.54
N LYS A 127 -14.90 11.65 7.17
CA LYS A 127 -15.76 12.48 8.03
C LYS A 127 -15.06 13.07 9.26
N LYS A 128 -14.08 12.36 9.82
CA LYS A 128 -13.38 12.77 11.05
C LYS A 128 -12.13 13.61 10.82
N SER A 129 -11.61 13.65 9.59
CA SER A 129 -10.34 14.28 9.28
C SER A 129 -10.50 15.72 8.83
N LYS A 130 -9.70 16.65 9.36
CA LYS A 130 -9.71 18.08 8.95
C LYS A 130 -9.22 18.25 7.52
N LEU A 131 -8.17 17.56 7.16
CA LEU A 131 -7.56 17.51 5.83
C LEU A 131 -7.25 16.05 5.51
N SER A 132 -7.82 15.53 4.44
CA SER A 132 -7.74 14.10 4.13
C SER A 132 -7.35 13.83 2.69
N PHE A 133 -6.47 12.83 2.53
CA PHE A 133 -6.00 12.31 1.25
C PHE A 133 -6.30 10.82 1.22
N ILE A 134 -6.76 10.32 0.07
CA ILE A 134 -6.97 8.88 -0.12
C ILE A 134 -6.40 8.38 -1.44
N ASP A 135 -5.69 7.26 -1.38
CA ASP A 135 -5.34 6.36 -2.50
C ASP A 135 -5.88 4.97 -2.13
N THR A 136 -6.89 4.49 -2.83
CA THR A 136 -7.51 3.18 -2.57
C THR A 136 -7.61 2.33 -3.82
N LYS A 137 -7.52 1.02 -3.64
CA LYS A 137 -7.76 0.01 -4.67
C LYS A 137 -9.20 -0.51 -4.65
N LYS A 138 -10.00 -0.07 -3.70
CA LYS A 138 -11.43 -0.41 -3.65
C LYS A 138 -12.20 0.27 -4.77
N VAL A 139 -13.10 -0.46 -5.37
CA VAL A 139 -14.00 0.07 -6.40
C VAL A 139 -15.27 0.54 -5.72
N VAL A 140 -15.49 1.84 -5.73
CA VAL A 140 -16.61 2.53 -5.06
C VAL A 140 -17.31 3.49 -6.03
N ASP A 141 -18.51 3.91 -5.67
CA ASP A 141 -19.19 5.03 -6.31
C ASP A 141 -18.41 6.32 -6.06
N HIS A 142 -18.46 7.26 -7.02
CA HIS A 142 -17.76 8.56 -6.92
C HIS A 142 -18.21 9.38 -5.70
N ASN A 143 -19.48 9.29 -5.29
CA ASN A 143 -20.01 9.97 -4.10
C ASN A 143 -19.36 9.48 -2.80
N TYR A 144 -18.74 8.31 -2.82
CA TYR A 144 -18.08 7.73 -1.66
C TYR A 144 -16.90 8.57 -1.14
N PHE A 145 -16.36 9.43 -1.98
CA PHE A 145 -15.19 10.25 -1.65
C PHE A 145 -15.54 11.70 -1.27
N GLU A 146 -16.82 12.06 -1.15
CA GLU A 146 -17.26 13.44 -0.87
C GLU A 146 -16.67 14.02 0.42
N ASP A 147 -16.39 13.18 1.41
CA ASP A 147 -15.79 13.56 2.68
C ASP A 147 -14.26 13.67 2.64
N PHE A 148 -13.62 13.33 1.51
CA PHE A 148 -12.17 13.47 1.35
C PHE A 148 -11.80 14.77 0.67
N THR A 149 -10.76 15.45 1.19
CA THR A 149 -10.27 16.70 0.59
C THR A 149 -9.58 16.43 -0.76
N PHE A 150 -8.82 15.35 -0.86
CA PHE A 150 -8.11 14.92 -2.06
C PHE A 150 -8.23 13.42 -2.27
N VAL A 151 -8.54 13.06 -3.51
CA VAL A 151 -8.61 11.67 -3.96
C VAL A 151 -7.59 11.45 -5.07
N LYS A 152 -6.70 10.49 -4.91
CA LYS A 152 -5.75 10.09 -5.93
C LYS A 152 -6.18 8.74 -6.51
N MET A 153 -6.35 8.70 -7.81
CA MET A 153 -6.65 7.50 -8.59
C MET A 153 -5.81 7.49 -9.86
N ASN A 154 -5.54 6.31 -10.40
CA ASN A 154 -5.12 6.17 -11.78
C ASN A 154 -6.34 6.04 -12.70
N GLU A 155 -6.13 6.12 -14.02
CA GLU A 155 -7.18 6.06 -15.03
C GLU A 155 -8.05 4.79 -14.91
N VAL A 156 -7.42 3.63 -14.73
CA VAL A 156 -8.14 2.35 -14.61
C VAL A 156 -9.00 2.29 -13.34
N GLU A 157 -8.54 2.87 -12.25
CA GLU A 157 -9.30 2.95 -10.99
C GLU A 157 -10.49 3.90 -11.16
N TRP A 158 -10.28 5.03 -11.81
CA TRP A 158 -11.34 6.00 -12.11
C TRP A 158 -12.44 5.39 -12.98
N ASP A 159 -12.10 4.75 -14.09
CA ASP A 159 -13.05 4.13 -15.01
C ASP A 159 -13.92 3.09 -14.29
N ARG A 160 -13.32 2.27 -13.41
CA ARG A 160 -14.08 1.30 -12.61
C ARG A 160 -15.07 1.94 -11.63
N CYS A 161 -14.75 3.13 -11.12
CA CYS A 161 -15.66 3.86 -10.22
C CYS A 161 -16.81 4.53 -11.00
N VAL A 162 -16.54 5.08 -12.19
CA VAL A 162 -17.54 5.72 -13.06
C VAL A 162 -18.55 4.71 -13.58
N ASP A 163 -18.10 3.53 -14.03
CA ASP A 163 -18.97 2.47 -14.55
C ASP A 163 -19.98 1.96 -13.49
N LYS A 164 -19.64 2.00 -12.21
CA LYS A 164 -20.60 1.66 -11.13
C LYS A 164 -21.65 2.75 -10.90
N GLY A 165 -21.31 4.02 -11.11
CA GLY A 165 -22.25 5.15 -10.99
C GLY A 165 -23.23 5.27 -12.16
N ALA A 166 -22.93 4.68 -13.31
CA ALA A 166 -23.79 4.74 -14.51
C ALA A 166 -24.97 3.75 -14.51
N ASN A 167 -25.12 2.92 -13.49
CA ASN A 167 -26.18 1.91 -13.37
C ASN A 167 -27.31 2.31 -12.40
N TYR A 168 -27.61 3.62 -12.27
CA TYR A 168 -28.78 4.14 -11.57
C TYR A 168 -29.60 5.09 -12.47
#